data_a158f38ec133691c49d84523e2b5b02a
#
_entry.id   a158f38ec133691c49d84523e2b5b02a
#
_cell.length_a   1.000
_cell.length_b   1.000
_cell.length_c   1.000
_cell.angle_alpha   90.00
_cell.angle_beta   90.00
_cell.angle_gamma   90.00
#
_symmetry.space_group_name_H-M   'P 1'
#
loop_
_entity.id
_entity.type
_entity.pdbx_description
1 polymer ?
#
loop_
_entity_poly.entity_id
_entity_poly.type
_entity_poly.pdbx_seq_one_letter_code
_entity_poly.pdbx_strand_id
1 'polypeptide(L)' 'MGFAMAVADRVILFDEGELVEQNTPSEFFENPQHDRTKLFLEQIL' A
#
# COMPACT_ATOMS: atom_id res chain seq x y z
N MET A 1 -1.98 12.95 -2.32
CA MET A 1 -0.92 12.30 -1.56
C MET A 1 -1.44 11.00 -0.95
N GLY A 2 -0.62 9.98 -1.01
CA GLY A 2 -1.02 8.68 -0.53
C GLY A 2 -0.61 8.41 0.90
N PHE A 3 -1.31 7.53 1.54
CA PHE A 3 -0.94 7.05 2.86
C PHE A 3 -1.39 5.60 3.00
N ALA A 4 -0.72 4.86 3.87
CA ALA A 4 -1.07 3.48 4.12
C ALA A 4 -1.42 3.31 5.58
N MET A 5 -2.35 2.42 5.87
CA MET A 5 -2.74 2.12 7.25
C MET A 5 -2.87 0.61 7.43
N ALA A 6 -2.53 0.16 8.61
CA ALA A 6 -2.65 -1.25 8.95
C ALA A 6 -3.96 -1.46 9.72
N VAL A 7 -4.75 -2.40 9.27
CA VAL A 7 -6.02 -2.74 9.92
C VAL A 7 -6.04 -4.26 10.05
N ALA A 8 -6.02 -4.74 11.30
CA ALA A 8 -5.97 -6.17 11.57
C ALA A 8 -4.78 -6.81 10.84
N ASP A 9 -5.05 -7.73 9.93
CA ASP A 9 -4.00 -8.44 9.19
C ASP A 9 -3.77 -7.86 7.80
N ARG A 10 -4.16 -6.62 7.57
CA ARG A 10 -4.09 -6.03 6.24
C ARG A 10 -3.45 -4.66 6.26
N VAL A 11 -2.84 -4.34 5.13
CA VAL A 11 -2.33 -3.00 4.88
C VAL A 11 -3.15 -2.44 3.72
N ILE A 12 -3.64 -1.24 3.89
CA ILE A 12 -4.48 -0.57 2.90
C ILE A 12 -3.79 0.71 2.48
N LEU A 13 -3.62 0.88 1.18
CA LEU A 13 -3.03 2.09 0.62
C LEU A 13 -4.12 2.96 0.02
N PHE A 14 -4.17 4.20 0.47
CA PHE A 14 -5.08 5.20 -0.08
C PHE A 14 -4.30 6.28 -0.80
N ASP A 15 -4.87 6.80 -1.88
CA ASP A 15 -4.28 7.90 -2.60
C ASP A 15 -5.40 8.77 -3.15
N GLU A 16 -5.34 10.05 -2.83
CA GLU A 16 -6.35 11.03 -3.25
C GLU A 16 -7.78 10.61 -2.86
N GLY A 17 -7.91 10.06 -1.66
CA GLY A 17 -9.21 9.66 -1.15
C GLY A 17 -9.73 8.36 -1.72
N GLU A 18 -8.93 7.65 -2.48
CA GLU A 18 -9.34 6.39 -3.10
C GLU A 18 -8.47 5.24 -2.58
N LEU A 19 -9.09 4.07 -2.45
CA LEU A 19 -8.35 2.88 -2.09
C LEU A 19 -7.60 2.39 -3.34
N VAL A 20 -6.28 2.35 -3.22
CA VAL A 20 -5.42 1.93 -4.32
C VAL A 20 -5.19 0.42 -4.27
N GLU A 21 -4.78 -0.06 -3.11
CA GLU A 21 -4.47 -1.48 -2.97
C GLU A 21 -4.63 -1.89 -1.51
N GLN A 22 -5.03 -3.14 -1.30
CA GLN A 22 -5.05 -3.71 0.05
C GLN A 22 -4.59 -5.16 -0.05
N ASN A 23 -3.82 -5.57 0.94
CA ASN A 23 -3.35 -6.95 0.98
C ASN A 23 -2.76 -7.23 2.37
N THR A 24 -2.36 -8.49 2.59
CA THR A 24 -1.63 -8.83 3.81
C THR A 24 -0.30 -8.07 3.81
N PRO A 25 0.28 -7.79 4.98
CA PRO A 25 1.55 -7.06 5.04
C PRO A 25 2.64 -7.71 4.19
N SER A 26 2.71 -9.03 4.23
CA SER A 26 3.71 -9.78 3.49
C SER A 26 3.60 -9.51 1.99
N GLU A 27 2.40 -9.68 1.44
CA GLU A 27 2.16 -9.44 0.01
C GLU A 27 2.30 -7.98 -0.36
N PHE A 28 1.84 -7.10 0.51
CA PHE A 28 1.88 -5.67 0.24
C PHE A 28 3.33 -5.18 0.07
N PHE A 29 4.22 -5.62 0.95
CA PHE A 29 5.60 -5.15 0.93
C PHE A 29 6.50 -5.95 -0.02
N GLU A 30 6.25 -7.24 -0.15
CA GLU A 30 7.12 -8.09 -0.96
C GLU A 30 6.66 -8.21 -2.41
N ASN A 31 5.36 -8.11 -2.65
CA ASN A 31 4.83 -8.30 -3.99
C ASN A 31 3.69 -7.34 -4.27
N PRO A 32 3.97 -6.03 -4.27
CA PRO A 32 2.93 -5.05 -4.56
C PRO A 32 2.40 -5.23 -5.99
N GLN A 33 1.09 -5.17 -6.12
CA GLN A 33 0.42 -5.42 -7.40
C GLN A 33 0.21 -4.15 -8.21
N HIS A 34 0.19 -3.02 -7.54
CA HIS A 34 -0.11 -1.74 -8.17
C HIS A 34 1.15 -0.89 -8.30
N ASP A 35 1.28 -0.20 -9.41
CA ASP A 35 2.44 0.67 -9.62
C ASP A 35 2.51 1.79 -8.59
N ARG A 36 1.36 2.31 -8.18
CA ARG A 36 1.30 3.32 -7.13
C ARG A 36 1.86 2.80 -5.83
N THR A 37 1.58 1.55 -5.52
CA THR A 37 2.09 0.91 -4.31
C THR A 37 3.61 0.81 -4.37
N LYS A 38 4.14 0.45 -5.51
CA LYS A 38 5.57 0.34 -5.70
C LYS A 38 6.26 1.68 -5.50
N LEU A 39 5.69 2.74 -6.07
CA LEU A 39 6.20 4.08 -5.90
C LEU A 39 6.14 4.53 -4.44
N PHE A 40 5.05 4.23 -3.78
CA PHE A 40 4.87 4.59 -2.39
C PHE A 40 5.93 3.94 -1.51
N LEU A 41 6.15 2.66 -1.71
CA LEU A 41 7.15 1.93 -0.94
C LEU A 41 8.57 2.40 -1.24
N GLU A 42 8.81 2.78 -2.48
CA GLU A 42 10.11 3.29 -2.90
C GLU A 42 10.44 4.59 -2.18
N GLN A 43 9.47 5.43 -1.96
CA GLN A 43 9.66 6.70 -1.28
C GLN A 43 9.93 6.54 0.21
N ILE A 44 9.40 5.48 0.80
CA ILE A 44 9.60 5.21 2.22
C ILE A 44 10.99 4.61 2.46
N LEU A 45 11.43 3.79 1.56
CA LEU A 45 12.72 3.12 1.64
C LEU A 45 13.83 3.97 1.04
#